data_629aa796f8662595419d4e14026ee0e8
#
_entry.id   629aa796f8662595419d4e14026ee0e8
#
_cell.length_a   1.000
_cell.length_b   1.000
_cell.length_c   1.000
_cell.angle_alpha   90.00
_cell.angle_beta   90.00
_cell.angle_gamma   90.00
#
_symmetry.space_group_name_H-M   'P 1'
#
loop_
_entity.id
_entity.type
_entity.pdbx_description
1 polymer ?
#
loop_
_entity_poly.entity_id
_entity_poly.type
_entity_poly.pdbx_seq_one_letter_code
_entity_poly.pdbx_strand_id
1 'polypeptide(L)'
;MSRKLKLLEKAWNNSKGLTFDELCRLAEYAGFVLKKQKGSHKTFKHPDIRNRLDSIITIQKGKNGEAKAYQVIRLLELIDKYTLM
;
A
#
# COMPACT_ATOMS: atom_id res chain seq x y z
N MET A 1 17.14 10.16 -7.77
CA MET A 1 15.76 9.66 -7.69
C MET A 1 15.42 9.25 -6.27
N SER A 2 14.25 9.59 -5.81
CA SER A 2 13.84 9.21 -4.47
C SER A 2 13.44 7.73 -4.42
N ARG A 3 13.64 7.10 -3.26
CA ARG A 3 13.21 5.72 -3.03
C ARG A 3 11.69 5.58 -3.19
N LYS A 4 10.96 6.62 -2.83
CA LYS A 4 9.51 6.73 -2.94
C LYS A 4 9.05 6.54 -4.39
N LEU A 5 9.65 7.29 -5.32
CA LEU A 5 9.29 7.20 -6.74
C LEU A 5 9.71 5.87 -7.36
N LYS A 6 10.86 5.35 -6.96
CA LYS A 6 11.31 4.04 -7.44
C LYS A 6 10.37 2.92 -7.04
N LEU A 7 9.89 2.97 -5.79
CA LEU A 7 8.98 1.95 -5.30
C LEU A 7 7.62 2.05 -5.99
N LEU A 8 7.13 3.26 -6.20
CA LEU A 8 5.88 3.49 -6.93
C LEU A 8 5.99 2.94 -8.36
N GLU A 9 7.09 3.24 -9.03
CA GLU A 9 7.34 2.76 -10.38
C GLU A 9 7.41 1.23 -10.43
N LYS A 10 8.09 0.61 -9.48
CA LYS A 10 8.16 -0.84 -9.37
C LYS A 10 6.77 -1.46 -9.23
N ALA A 11 5.93 -0.85 -8.38
CA ALA A 11 4.58 -1.35 -8.16
C ALA A 11 3.72 -1.25 -9.42
N TRP A 12 3.82 -0.14 -10.16
CA TRP A 12 3.10 0.03 -11.42
C TRP A 12 3.55 -0.96 -12.49
N ASN A 13 4.87 -1.17 -12.59
CA ASN A 13 5.43 -2.04 -13.62
C ASN A 13 5.26 -3.51 -13.31
N ASN A 14 5.24 -3.89 -12.03
CA ASN A 14 5.13 -5.28 -11.64
C ASN A 14 4.46 -5.42 -10.26
N SER A 15 3.13 -5.33 -10.27
CA SER A 15 2.34 -5.44 -9.05
C SER A 15 2.48 -6.80 -8.35
N LYS A 16 2.90 -7.83 -9.08
CA LYS A 16 3.11 -9.17 -8.52
C LYS A 16 4.49 -9.34 -7.90
N GLY A 17 5.39 -8.40 -8.13
CA GLY A 17 6.77 -8.50 -7.69
C GLY A 17 7.12 -7.78 -6.40
N LEU A 18 6.14 -7.21 -5.70
CA LEU A 18 6.40 -6.53 -4.44
C LEU A 18 6.44 -7.51 -3.27
N THR A 19 7.31 -7.22 -2.30
CA THR A 19 7.26 -7.90 -1.01
C THR A 19 6.20 -7.22 -0.12
N PHE A 20 5.78 -7.92 0.93
CA PHE A 20 4.87 -7.37 1.93
C PHE A 20 5.43 -6.06 2.53
N ASP A 21 6.72 -6.07 2.88
CA ASP A 21 7.37 -4.89 3.46
C ASP A 21 7.39 -3.71 2.47
N GLU A 22 7.61 -3.99 1.20
CA GLU A 22 7.58 -2.95 0.17
C GLU A 22 6.19 -2.35 0.02
N LEU A 23 5.15 -3.17 0.07
CA LEU A 23 3.77 -2.68 0.01
C LEU A 23 3.43 -1.82 1.22
N CYS A 24 3.84 -2.24 2.42
CA CYS A 24 3.65 -1.44 3.63
C CYS A 24 4.35 -0.09 3.51
N ARG A 25 5.57 -0.08 3.00
CA ARG A 25 6.34 1.14 2.81
C ARG A 25 5.69 2.06 1.79
N LEU A 26 5.17 1.49 0.71
CA LEU A 26 4.46 2.27 -0.31
C LEU A 26 3.21 2.94 0.29
N ALA A 27 2.47 2.22 1.13
CA ALA A 27 1.31 2.78 1.82
C ALA A 27 1.72 3.97 2.70
N GLU A 28 2.81 3.83 3.44
CA GLU A 28 3.32 4.93 4.27
C GLU A 28 3.76 6.13 3.42
N TYR A 29 4.44 5.90 2.32
CA TYR A 29 4.81 6.97 1.38
C TYR A 29 3.59 7.72 0.85
N ALA A 30 2.48 7.00 0.66
CA ALA A 30 1.23 7.60 0.18
C ALA A 30 0.48 8.38 1.28
N GLY A 31 0.96 8.33 2.51
CA GLY A 31 0.35 9.06 3.62
C GLY A 31 -0.55 8.20 4.52
N PHE A 32 -0.64 6.91 4.27
CA PHE A 32 -1.37 6.02 5.16
C PHE A 32 -0.58 5.79 6.45
N VAL A 33 -1.30 5.70 7.55
CA VAL A 33 -0.75 5.49 8.89
C VAL A 33 -1.20 4.15 9.43
N LEU A 34 -0.27 3.37 9.95
CA LEU A 34 -0.60 2.08 10.58
C LEU A 34 -1.43 2.32 11.84
N LYS A 35 -2.63 1.74 11.88
CA LYS A 35 -3.55 1.86 13.01
C LYS A 35 -3.68 0.58 13.81
N LYS A 36 -3.54 -0.57 13.18
CA LYS A 36 -3.74 -1.84 13.84
C LYS A 36 -2.88 -2.91 13.17
N GLN A 37 -2.32 -3.79 13.98
CA GLN A 37 -1.61 -4.95 13.50
C GLN A 37 -2.06 -6.17 14.29
N LYS A 38 -2.48 -7.21 13.59
CA LYS A 38 -2.89 -8.47 14.22
C LYS A 38 -2.33 -9.61 13.38
N GLY A 39 -1.33 -10.30 13.92
CA GLY A 39 -0.63 -11.35 13.19
C GLY A 39 -0.01 -10.79 11.91
N SER A 40 -0.34 -11.40 10.78
CA SER A 40 0.15 -10.97 9.45
C SER A 40 -0.68 -9.87 8.81
N HIS A 41 -1.73 -9.39 9.49
CA HIS A 41 -2.61 -8.34 8.97
C HIS A 41 -2.20 -6.97 9.53
N LYS A 42 -2.02 -5.99 8.65
CA LYS A 42 -1.77 -4.61 9.04
C LYS A 42 -2.87 -3.74 8.44
N THR A 43 -3.51 -2.94 9.28
CA THR A 43 -4.56 -2.01 8.85
C THR A 43 -4.02 -0.59 8.88
N PHE A 44 -4.09 0.08 7.73
CA PHE A 44 -3.64 1.46 7.57
C PHE A 44 -4.83 2.36 7.30
N LYS A 45 -4.73 3.60 7.73
CA LYS A 45 -5.76 4.62 7.49
C LYS A 45 -5.11 5.90 7.00
N HIS A 46 -5.73 6.52 5.98
CA HIS A 46 -5.27 7.81 5.47
C HIS A 46 -6.08 8.93 6.11
N PRO A 47 -5.42 9.87 6.82
CA PRO A 47 -6.13 10.93 7.56
C PRO A 47 -6.86 11.94 6.67
N ASP A 48 -6.43 12.08 5.42
CA ASP A 48 -6.98 13.08 4.51
C ASP A 48 -8.04 12.53 3.56
N ILE A 49 -8.24 11.21 3.53
CA ILE A 49 -9.29 10.61 2.69
C ILE A 49 -10.57 10.53 3.50
N ARG A 50 -11.60 11.22 3.06
CA ARG A 50 -12.89 11.27 3.76
C ARG A 50 -13.79 10.08 3.48
N ASN A 51 -13.67 9.49 2.29
CA ASN A 51 -14.43 8.29 1.96
C ASN A 51 -13.99 7.15 2.88
N ARG A 52 -14.92 6.61 3.65
CA ARG A 52 -14.61 5.62 4.67
C ARG A 52 -13.96 4.36 4.11
N LEU A 53 -14.46 3.86 2.99
CA LEU A 53 -13.93 2.63 2.38
C LEU A 53 -12.55 2.86 1.77
N ASP A 54 -12.34 4.02 1.15
CA ASP A 54 -11.07 4.35 0.53
C ASP A 54 -10.00 4.74 1.54
N SER A 55 -10.39 5.22 2.71
CA SER A 55 -9.43 5.67 3.74
C SER A 55 -8.75 4.53 4.48
N ILE A 56 -9.28 3.31 4.38
CA ILE A 56 -8.77 2.16 5.13
C ILE A 56 -8.32 1.08 4.17
N ILE A 57 -7.11 0.59 4.37
CA ILE A 57 -6.60 -0.57 3.63
C ILE A 57 -6.07 -1.59 4.64
N THR A 58 -6.32 -2.86 4.38
CA THR A 58 -5.76 -3.94 5.17
C THR A 58 -4.84 -4.75 4.27
N ILE A 59 -3.59 -4.89 4.71
CA ILE A 59 -2.55 -5.59 3.96
C ILE A 59 -2.20 -6.87 4.71
N GLN A 60 -2.24 -7.98 4.00
CA GLN A 60 -1.92 -9.30 4.56
C GLN A 60 -0.70 -9.87 3.85
N LYS A 61 0.23 -10.42 4.63
CA LYS A 61 1.40 -11.09 4.09
C LYS A 61 0.98 -12.38 3.35
N GLY A 62 1.43 -12.52 2.12
CA GLY A 62 1.24 -13.73 1.34
C GLY A 62 2.35 -14.74 1.57
N LYS A 63 2.40 -15.77 0.74
CA LYS A 63 3.45 -16.79 0.79
C LYS A 63 4.83 -16.18 0.61
N ASN A 64 5.82 -16.69 1.34
CA ASN A 64 7.21 -16.27 1.22
C ASN A 64 7.44 -14.77 1.43
N GLY A 65 6.55 -14.12 2.20
CA GLY A 65 6.69 -12.69 2.45
C GLY A 65 6.29 -11.80 1.30
N GLU A 66 5.60 -12.33 0.30
CA GLU A 66 5.16 -11.56 -0.85
C GLU A 66 3.93 -10.72 -0.54
N ALA A 67 3.79 -9.60 -1.23
CA ALA A 67 2.55 -8.82 -1.23
C ALA A 67 1.54 -9.50 -2.14
N LYS A 68 0.27 -9.43 -1.77
CA LYS A 68 -0.80 -9.93 -2.64
C LYS A 68 -1.05 -8.90 -3.74
N ALA A 69 -1.01 -9.35 -5.00
CA ALA A 69 -1.12 -8.44 -6.15
C ALA A 69 -2.37 -7.56 -6.10
N TYR A 70 -3.52 -8.11 -5.71
CA TYR A 70 -4.75 -7.32 -5.67
C TYR A 70 -4.69 -6.19 -4.63
N GLN A 71 -3.90 -6.37 -3.57
CA GLN A 71 -3.71 -5.32 -2.57
C GLN A 71 -2.78 -4.22 -3.09
N VAL A 72 -1.77 -4.60 -3.86
CA VAL A 72 -0.90 -3.63 -4.54
C VAL A 72 -1.73 -2.79 -5.51
N ILE A 73 -2.55 -3.42 -6.32
CA ILE A 73 -3.41 -2.76 -7.30
C ILE A 73 -4.38 -1.80 -6.60
N ARG A 74 -4.98 -2.24 -5.51
CA ARG A 74 -5.91 -1.40 -4.74
C ARG A 74 -5.21 -0.14 -4.23
N LEU A 75 -4.02 -0.28 -3.68
CA LEU A 75 -3.25 0.88 -3.20
C LEU A 75 -2.91 1.83 -4.35
N LEU A 76 -2.49 1.29 -5.49
CA LEU A 76 -2.17 2.11 -6.66
C LEU A 76 -3.40 2.89 -7.16
N GLU A 77 -4.57 2.25 -7.16
CA GLU A 77 -5.81 2.92 -7.53
C GLU A 77 -6.11 4.11 -6.61
N LEU A 78 -5.89 3.94 -5.31
CA LEU A 78 -6.10 5.01 -4.33
C LEU A 78 -5.08 6.14 -4.50
N ILE A 79 -3.81 5.79 -4.74
CA ILE A 79 -2.76 6.77 -5.00
C ILE A 79 -3.13 7.64 -6.21
N ASP A 80 -3.61 7.00 -7.27
CA ASP A 80 -4.02 7.71 -8.48
C ASP A 80 -5.28 8.56 -8.25
N LYS A 81 -6.30 7.96 -7.65
CA LYS A 81 -7.59 8.62 -7.42
C LYS A 81 -7.47 9.89 -6.57
N TYR A 82 -6.66 9.85 -5.53
CA TYR A 82 -6.51 10.95 -4.59
C TYR A 82 -5.21 11.73 -4.75
N THR A 83 -4.45 11.42 -5.78
CA THR A 83 -3.17 12.08 -6.06
C THR A 83 -2.26 12.09 -4.82
N LEU A 84 -2.06 10.92 -4.22
CA LEU A 84 -1.33 10.80 -2.96
C LEU A 84 0.19 10.87 -3.11
N MET A 85 0.70 10.72 -4.31
CA MET A 85 2.13 10.75 -4.58
C MET A 85 2.42 11.49 -5.87
#